data_c649edf6f325d2eb9daa88b4af51e403
#
_entry.id   c649edf6f325d2eb9daa88b4af51e403
#
_cell.length_a   1.000
_cell.length_b   1.000
_cell.length_c   1.000
_cell.angle_alpha   90.00
_cell.angle_beta   90.00
_cell.angle_gamma   90.00
#
_symmetry.space_group_name_H-M   'P 1'
#
loop_
_entity.id
_entity.type
_entity.pdbx_description
1 polymer ?
#
loop_
_entity_poly.entity_id
_entity_poly.type
_entity_poly.pdbx_seq_one_letter_code
_entity_poly.pdbx_strand_id
1 'polypeptide(L)'
;ILEKYSIEELDNVIYFEEEDVLSYAPVAKDKVDTGMTIREICDAAVRQSDNTAGNLQFTLLDGHNGFKQSLSKIGNTVSEPSRIETELNDAVPGDIRDTSTPKQLAFNLKEYVTGDILSDDKKEIFIDWMSNNATGDELIRAGVPSDWIVADKSGAGSYGTRNDIAIVTPPNKKPI
;
A
#
# COMPACT_ATOMS: atom_id res chain seq x y z
N ILE A 1 5.12 7.37 0.97
CA ILE A 1 6.09 7.37 2.08
C ILE A 1 7.51 7.36 1.53
N LEU A 2 7.94 6.34 0.80
CA LEU A 2 9.32 6.20 0.29
C LEU A 2 9.78 7.38 -0.59
N GLU A 3 8.88 8.12 -1.22
CA GLU A 3 9.19 9.35 -1.94
C GLU A 3 9.51 10.51 -0.99
N LYS A 4 8.80 10.58 0.15
CA LYS A 4 8.84 11.72 1.09
C LYS A 4 9.99 11.60 2.10
N TYR A 5 10.28 10.40 2.58
CA TYR A 5 11.24 10.15 3.66
C TYR A 5 12.54 9.54 3.14
N SER A 6 13.68 9.90 3.72
CA SER A 6 14.96 9.20 3.51
C SER A 6 14.93 7.80 4.16
N ILE A 7 15.90 6.96 3.84
CA ILE A 7 15.98 5.60 4.43
C ILE A 7 16.21 5.68 5.94
N GLU A 8 17.02 6.62 6.39
CA GLU A 8 17.29 6.86 7.80
C GLU A 8 16.05 7.36 8.54
N GLU A 9 15.27 8.23 7.90
CA GLU A 9 14.01 8.74 8.48
C GLU A 9 12.94 7.66 8.64
N LEU A 10 13.02 6.56 7.89
CA LEU A 10 12.11 5.43 8.05
C LEU A 10 12.22 4.78 9.45
N ASP A 11 13.30 5.01 10.16
CA ASP A 11 13.52 4.47 11.50
C ASP A 11 13.01 5.42 12.62
N ASN A 12 12.45 6.60 12.26
CA ASN A 12 11.77 7.48 13.20
C ASN A 12 10.51 6.83 13.74
N VAL A 13 10.32 6.88 15.07
CA VAL A 13 9.16 6.32 15.75
C VAL A 13 7.99 7.28 15.73
N ILE A 14 6.83 6.77 15.37
CA ILE A 14 5.54 7.46 15.40
C ILE A 14 4.73 6.85 16.54
N TYR A 15 4.24 7.71 17.43
CA TYR A 15 3.35 7.33 18.53
C TYR A 15 1.90 7.56 18.13
N PHE A 16 1.03 6.72 18.62
CA PHE A 16 -0.43 6.78 18.42
C PHE A 16 -1.11 6.23 19.67
N GLU A 17 -2.40 6.53 19.83
CA GLU A 17 -3.16 6.20 21.04
C GLU A 17 -4.05 4.96 20.80
N GLU A 18 -4.57 4.38 21.89
CA GLU A 18 -5.53 3.26 21.84
C GLU A 18 -6.76 3.58 20.98
N GLU A 19 -7.19 4.84 20.97
CA GLU A 19 -8.34 5.34 20.20
C GLU A 19 -8.11 5.30 18.66
N ASP A 20 -6.85 5.29 18.23
CA ASP A 20 -6.46 5.17 16.81
C ASP A 20 -6.50 3.71 16.32
N VAL A 21 -6.58 2.73 17.24
CA VAL A 21 -6.49 1.31 16.90
C VAL A 21 -7.83 0.82 16.34
N LEU A 22 -7.81 0.43 15.08
CA LEU A 22 -8.98 -0.10 14.38
C LEU A 22 -9.16 -1.61 14.66
N SER A 23 -10.35 -2.11 14.38
CA SER A 23 -10.72 -3.52 14.63
C SER A 23 -9.82 -4.54 13.92
N TYR A 24 -9.30 -4.18 12.74
CA TYR A 24 -8.30 -4.99 12.04
C TYR A 24 -6.94 -4.28 12.04
N ALA A 25 -6.18 -4.51 13.08
CA ALA A 25 -4.85 -3.97 13.29
C ALA A 25 -3.92 -5.06 13.89
N PRO A 26 -3.58 -6.10 13.09
CA PRO A 26 -2.86 -7.27 13.60
C PRO A 26 -1.48 -6.95 14.18
N VAL A 27 -0.85 -5.86 13.76
CA VAL A 27 0.47 -5.42 14.23
C VAL A 27 0.35 -4.21 15.15
N ALA A 28 -0.36 -3.15 14.72
CA ALA A 28 -0.41 -1.88 15.43
C ALA A 28 -1.04 -1.99 16.82
N LYS A 29 -2.02 -2.88 17.03
CA LYS A 29 -2.68 -3.09 18.35
C LYS A 29 -1.71 -3.41 19.49
N ASP A 30 -0.59 -4.05 19.19
CA ASP A 30 0.40 -4.45 20.18
C ASP A 30 1.54 -3.42 20.33
N LYS A 31 1.40 -2.25 19.72
CA LYS A 31 2.44 -1.20 19.63
C LYS A 31 2.03 0.15 20.24
N VAL A 32 0.87 0.26 20.84
CA VAL A 32 0.35 1.53 21.41
C VAL A 32 1.35 2.14 22.39
N ASP A 33 1.89 1.37 23.33
CA ASP A 33 2.81 1.85 24.35
C ASP A 33 4.23 2.20 23.82
N THR A 34 4.63 1.62 22.70
CA THR A 34 6.00 1.73 22.15
C THR A 34 6.11 2.60 20.92
N GLY A 35 4.99 2.84 20.24
CA GLY A 35 4.98 3.39 18.88
C GLY A 35 5.50 2.39 17.84
N MET A 36 5.50 2.84 16.60
CA MET A 36 6.04 2.11 15.44
C MET A 36 6.95 3.01 14.64
N THR A 37 8.03 2.47 14.11
CA THR A 37 8.82 3.21 13.12
C THR A 37 8.02 3.39 11.83
N ILE A 38 8.36 4.41 11.02
CA ILE A 38 7.72 4.61 9.71
C ILE A 38 7.89 3.34 8.84
N ARG A 39 9.02 2.65 8.96
CA ARG A 39 9.29 1.37 8.30
C ARG A 39 8.31 0.28 8.74
N GLU A 40 8.12 0.11 10.05
CA GLU A 40 7.16 -0.86 10.60
C GLU A 40 5.72 -0.55 10.19
N ILE A 41 5.34 0.73 10.15
CA ILE A 41 4.02 1.16 9.67
C ILE A 41 3.81 0.75 8.21
N CYS A 42 4.78 1.02 7.34
CA CYS A 42 4.68 0.64 5.93
C CYS A 42 4.65 -0.88 5.74
N ASP A 43 5.50 -1.61 6.45
CA ASP A 43 5.53 -3.06 6.45
C ASP A 43 4.19 -3.67 6.88
N ALA A 44 3.65 -3.24 8.02
CA ALA A 44 2.37 -3.70 8.54
C ALA A 44 1.20 -3.41 7.58
N ALA A 45 1.14 -2.21 7.02
CA ALA A 45 0.09 -1.84 6.07
C ALA A 45 0.16 -2.65 4.77
N VAL A 46 1.35 -2.90 4.25
CA VAL A 46 1.51 -3.65 2.99
C VAL A 46 1.38 -5.15 3.21
N ARG A 47 2.14 -5.75 4.15
CA ARG A 47 2.17 -7.20 4.34
C ARG A 47 0.93 -7.76 5.02
N GLN A 48 0.40 -7.05 6.03
CA GLN A 48 -0.70 -7.54 6.87
C GLN A 48 -2.03 -6.82 6.60
N SER A 49 -2.06 -5.83 5.71
CA SER A 49 -3.22 -4.96 5.51
C SER A 49 -3.73 -4.33 6.82
N ASP A 50 -2.82 -3.97 7.73
CA ASP A 50 -3.16 -3.34 9.01
C ASP A 50 -3.80 -1.96 8.77
N ASN A 51 -5.06 -1.81 9.19
CA ASN A 51 -5.85 -0.61 8.90
C ASN A 51 -5.36 0.61 9.70
N THR A 52 -4.92 0.41 10.93
CA THR A 52 -4.33 1.49 11.74
C THR A 52 -3.04 1.97 11.09
N ALA A 53 -2.17 1.06 10.69
CA ALA A 53 -0.95 1.40 9.96
C ALA A 53 -1.27 2.11 8.62
N GLY A 54 -2.34 1.72 7.93
CA GLY A 54 -2.85 2.41 6.74
C GLY A 54 -3.20 3.88 7.03
N ASN A 55 -3.96 4.14 8.11
CA ASN A 55 -4.34 5.50 8.50
C ASN A 55 -3.14 6.33 8.97
N LEU A 56 -2.18 5.72 9.68
CA LEU A 56 -0.94 6.40 10.05
C LEU A 56 -0.13 6.83 8.81
N GLN A 57 -0.16 6.06 7.70
CA GLN A 57 0.45 6.48 6.45
C GLN A 57 -0.22 7.74 5.85
N PHE A 58 -1.55 7.86 5.93
CA PHE A 58 -2.24 9.09 5.52
C PHE A 58 -1.79 10.29 6.34
N THR A 59 -1.66 10.14 7.65
CA THR A 59 -1.12 11.20 8.52
C THR A 59 0.30 11.59 8.11
N LEU A 60 1.17 10.63 7.89
CA LEU A 60 2.55 10.84 7.43
C LEU A 60 2.64 11.51 6.05
N LEU A 61 1.61 11.40 5.23
CA LEU A 61 1.52 12.02 3.89
C LEU A 61 0.81 13.38 3.89
N ASP A 62 0.55 13.99 5.05
CA ASP A 62 -0.24 15.21 5.15
C ASP A 62 -1.71 15.02 4.66
N GLY A 63 -2.26 13.83 4.95
CA GLY A 63 -3.62 13.44 4.60
C GLY A 63 -3.85 13.21 3.11
N HIS A 64 -5.12 13.30 2.71
CA HIS A 64 -5.55 13.06 1.33
C HIS A 64 -4.90 14.03 0.32
N ASN A 65 -4.66 15.28 0.72
CA ASN A 65 -4.03 16.28 -0.15
C ASN A 65 -2.60 15.91 -0.50
N GLY A 66 -1.80 15.50 0.47
CA GLY A 66 -0.43 15.05 0.25
C GLY A 66 -0.38 13.75 -0.56
N PHE A 67 -1.32 12.82 -0.29
CA PHE A 67 -1.43 11.61 -1.10
C PHE A 67 -1.81 11.91 -2.56
N LYS A 68 -2.80 12.78 -2.81
CA LYS A 68 -3.15 13.23 -4.17
C LYS A 68 -1.98 13.93 -4.87
N GLN A 69 -1.19 14.72 -4.16
CA GLN A 69 0.00 15.35 -4.73
C GLN A 69 1.04 14.30 -5.16
N SER A 70 1.30 13.29 -4.34
CA SER A 70 2.21 12.18 -4.71
C SER A 70 1.71 11.42 -5.95
N LEU A 71 0.42 11.12 -6.02
CA LEU A 71 -0.18 10.51 -7.21
C LEU A 71 -0.06 11.41 -8.46
N SER A 72 -0.23 12.72 -8.31
CA SER A 72 -0.10 13.67 -9.42
C SER A 72 1.31 13.74 -9.99
N LYS A 73 2.35 13.57 -9.17
CA LYS A 73 3.76 13.56 -9.62
C LYS A 73 4.06 12.42 -10.58
N ILE A 74 3.38 11.28 -10.43
CA ILE A 74 3.47 10.14 -11.37
C ILE A 74 2.43 10.23 -12.49
N GLY A 75 1.74 11.36 -12.67
CA GLY A 75 0.75 11.54 -13.73
C GLY A 75 -0.60 10.88 -13.48
N ASN A 76 -0.90 10.44 -12.27
CA ASN A 76 -2.22 9.90 -11.92
C ASN A 76 -3.22 11.04 -11.70
N THR A 77 -4.22 11.11 -12.57
CA THR A 77 -5.34 12.07 -12.52
C THR A 77 -6.70 11.37 -12.42
N VAL A 78 -6.70 10.08 -12.14
CA VAL A 78 -7.91 9.23 -12.19
C VAL A 78 -8.33 8.76 -10.80
N SER A 79 -7.35 8.48 -9.92
CA SER A 79 -7.66 8.00 -8.57
C SER A 79 -8.21 9.12 -7.68
N GLU A 80 -9.25 8.81 -6.92
CA GLU A 80 -9.99 9.76 -6.07
C GLU A 80 -9.93 9.37 -4.58
N PRO A 81 -8.73 9.37 -3.94
CA PRO A 81 -8.65 9.10 -2.50
C PRO A 81 -9.38 10.19 -1.72
N SER A 82 -10.33 9.79 -0.88
CA SER A 82 -11.26 10.71 -0.22
C SER A 82 -11.51 10.40 1.25
N ARG A 83 -11.38 9.13 1.66
CA ARG A 83 -11.61 8.65 3.01
C ARG A 83 -10.42 7.84 3.51
N ILE A 84 -10.40 7.53 4.78
CA ILE A 84 -9.41 6.65 5.42
C ILE A 84 -10.05 5.30 5.78
N GLU A 85 -9.31 4.39 6.38
CA GLU A 85 -9.85 3.14 6.91
C GLU A 85 -10.80 3.43 8.10
N THR A 86 -11.97 2.85 8.13
CA THR A 86 -12.48 1.75 7.27
C THR A 86 -13.44 2.24 6.19
N GLU A 87 -13.83 3.51 6.19
CA GLU A 87 -14.86 4.08 5.29
C GLU A 87 -14.47 4.04 3.81
N LEU A 88 -13.18 3.99 3.49
CA LEU A 88 -12.71 3.83 2.10
C LEU A 88 -13.15 2.50 1.47
N ASN A 89 -13.56 1.52 2.29
CA ASN A 89 -14.03 0.21 1.85
C ASN A 89 -15.53 0.13 1.57
N ASP A 90 -16.28 1.23 1.70
CA ASP A 90 -17.73 1.24 1.48
C ASP A 90 -18.11 0.80 0.07
N ALA A 91 -17.36 1.19 -0.94
CA ALA A 91 -17.50 0.79 -2.34
C ALA A 91 -18.96 0.84 -2.87
N VAL A 92 -19.72 1.84 -2.45
CA VAL A 92 -21.13 1.99 -2.85
C VAL A 92 -21.23 2.19 -4.36
N PRO A 93 -22.06 1.41 -5.08
CA PRO A 93 -22.20 1.56 -6.51
C PRO A 93 -22.58 3.00 -6.93
N GLY A 94 -21.79 3.59 -7.82
CA GLY A 94 -21.96 4.98 -8.28
C GLY A 94 -21.22 6.04 -7.46
N ASP A 95 -20.68 5.70 -6.30
CA ASP A 95 -19.81 6.60 -5.55
C ASP A 95 -18.40 6.59 -6.16
N ILE A 96 -17.87 7.77 -6.49
CA ILE A 96 -16.54 7.92 -7.10
C ILE A 96 -15.42 8.02 -6.05
N ARG A 97 -15.76 8.24 -4.77
CA ARG A 97 -14.77 8.33 -3.70
C ARG A 97 -14.02 7.01 -3.55
N ASP A 98 -12.72 7.10 -3.33
CA ASP A 98 -11.80 5.97 -3.12
C ASP A 98 -11.78 4.98 -4.29
N THR A 99 -12.04 5.49 -5.50
CA THR A 99 -12.00 4.70 -6.73
C THR A 99 -10.75 4.97 -7.55
N SER A 100 -10.45 4.03 -8.42
CA SER A 100 -9.46 4.12 -9.49
C SER A 100 -9.87 3.22 -10.65
N THR A 101 -8.97 3.00 -11.60
CA THR A 101 -9.13 1.99 -12.65
C THR A 101 -7.99 0.98 -12.60
N PRO A 102 -8.20 -0.27 -13.04
CA PRO A 102 -7.13 -1.27 -13.11
C PRO A 102 -5.91 -0.78 -13.91
N LYS A 103 -6.15 -0.07 -15.01
CA LYS A 103 -5.09 0.54 -15.82
C LYS A 103 -4.27 1.56 -15.04
N GLN A 104 -4.94 2.42 -14.25
CA GLN A 104 -4.26 3.45 -13.48
C GLN A 104 -3.47 2.85 -12.32
N LEU A 105 -4.02 1.85 -11.63
CA LEU A 105 -3.31 1.15 -10.56
C LEU A 105 -2.05 0.44 -11.07
N ALA A 106 -2.16 -0.28 -12.19
CA ALA A 106 -1.00 -0.91 -12.84
C ALA A 106 0.04 0.14 -13.30
N PHE A 107 -0.41 1.28 -13.84
CA PHE A 107 0.48 2.38 -14.20
C PHE A 107 1.21 2.94 -12.98
N ASN A 108 0.51 3.21 -11.87
CA ASN A 108 1.12 3.72 -10.65
C ASN A 108 2.21 2.76 -10.15
N LEU A 109 1.88 1.46 -10.07
CA LEU A 109 2.83 0.45 -9.63
C LEU A 109 4.08 0.41 -10.52
N LYS A 110 3.89 0.47 -11.84
CA LYS A 110 4.99 0.53 -12.81
C LYS A 110 5.90 1.74 -12.56
N GLU A 111 5.32 2.94 -12.37
CA GLU A 111 6.10 4.17 -12.15
C GLU A 111 6.95 4.09 -10.88
N TYR A 112 6.43 3.51 -9.79
CA TYR A 112 7.19 3.34 -8.55
C TYR A 112 8.27 2.25 -8.67
N VAL A 113 8.08 1.20 -9.46
CA VAL A 113 9.01 0.08 -9.57
C VAL A 113 10.07 0.30 -10.66
N THR A 114 9.68 0.87 -11.80
CA THR A 114 10.57 0.99 -12.98
C THR A 114 10.87 2.43 -13.40
N GLY A 115 10.13 3.42 -12.86
CA GLY A 115 10.36 4.85 -13.12
C GLY A 115 11.49 5.41 -12.24
N ASP A 116 11.66 6.73 -12.31
CA ASP A 116 12.76 7.46 -11.64
C ASP A 116 12.33 8.13 -10.32
N ILE A 117 11.11 7.84 -9.82
CA ILE A 117 10.56 8.45 -8.59
C ILE A 117 11.28 7.95 -7.34
N LEU A 118 11.61 6.67 -7.28
CA LEU A 118 12.35 6.06 -6.18
C LEU A 118 13.76 5.71 -6.61
N SER A 119 14.72 5.86 -5.72
CA SER A 119 16.06 5.29 -5.86
C SER A 119 16.01 3.76 -5.80
N ASP A 120 17.03 3.09 -6.31
CA ASP A 120 17.03 1.63 -6.43
C ASP A 120 16.89 0.93 -5.08
N ASP A 121 17.56 1.42 -4.04
CA ASP A 121 17.43 0.94 -2.67
C ASP A 121 16.01 1.08 -2.09
N LYS A 122 15.29 2.16 -2.41
CA LYS A 122 13.88 2.34 -2.03
C LYS A 122 12.94 1.43 -2.83
N LYS A 123 13.26 1.16 -4.11
CA LYS A 123 12.53 0.17 -4.91
C LYS A 123 12.67 -1.23 -4.32
N GLU A 124 13.88 -1.60 -3.88
CA GLU A 124 14.12 -2.89 -3.22
C GLU A 124 13.28 -3.03 -1.96
N ILE A 125 13.25 -2.01 -1.10
CA ILE A 125 12.40 -1.99 0.11
C ILE A 125 10.93 -2.16 -0.25
N PHE A 126 10.45 -1.44 -1.26
CA PHE A 126 9.05 -1.49 -1.71
C PHE A 126 8.67 -2.87 -2.23
N ILE A 127 9.51 -3.46 -3.08
CA ILE A 127 9.29 -4.81 -3.64
C ILE A 127 9.35 -5.87 -2.53
N ASP A 128 10.26 -5.73 -1.55
CA ASP A 128 10.34 -6.64 -0.42
C ASP A 128 9.05 -6.64 0.41
N TRP A 129 8.51 -5.46 0.73
CA TRP A 129 7.24 -5.39 1.44
C TRP A 129 6.11 -6.08 0.68
N MET A 130 5.99 -5.87 -0.63
CA MET A 130 4.95 -6.49 -1.46
C MET A 130 5.16 -8.01 -1.66
N SER A 131 6.41 -8.48 -1.72
CA SER A 131 6.73 -9.91 -1.94
C SER A 131 6.28 -10.84 -0.82
N ASN A 132 6.04 -10.30 0.37
CA ASN A 132 5.65 -11.05 1.55
C ASN A 132 4.23 -10.69 2.03
N ASN A 133 3.36 -10.24 1.13
CA ASN A 133 1.97 -9.97 1.44
C ASN A 133 1.25 -11.24 1.91
N ALA A 134 0.61 -11.16 3.06
CA ALA A 134 -0.11 -12.28 3.69
C ALA A 134 -1.57 -12.43 3.22
N THR A 135 -2.07 -11.52 2.37
CA THR A 135 -3.50 -11.45 2.03
C THR A 135 -3.81 -11.73 0.55
N GLY A 136 -2.80 -12.08 -0.27
CA GLY A 136 -2.89 -12.22 -1.73
C GLY A 136 -2.92 -13.67 -2.25
N ASP A 137 -2.84 -14.69 -1.39
CA ASP A 137 -2.60 -16.08 -1.80
C ASP A 137 -3.63 -16.66 -2.77
N GLU A 138 -4.90 -16.24 -2.68
CA GLU A 138 -6.00 -16.71 -3.51
C GLU A 138 -6.27 -15.82 -4.75
N LEU A 139 -5.43 -14.81 -5.03
CA LEU A 139 -5.63 -13.82 -6.07
C LEU A 139 -4.64 -14.01 -7.23
N ILE A 140 -3.94 -12.97 -7.66
CA ILE A 140 -2.98 -13.07 -8.79
C ILE A 140 -1.95 -14.18 -8.53
N ARG A 141 -1.47 -14.30 -7.29
CA ARG A 141 -0.49 -15.32 -6.90
C ARG A 141 -0.97 -16.74 -7.18
N ALA A 142 -2.26 -17.05 -6.98
CA ALA A 142 -2.83 -18.35 -7.29
C ALA A 142 -2.88 -18.68 -8.79
N GLY A 143 -2.86 -17.67 -9.64
CA GLY A 143 -3.00 -17.82 -11.10
C GLY A 143 -1.68 -17.93 -11.87
N VAL A 144 -0.53 -17.78 -11.22
CA VAL A 144 0.79 -17.85 -11.87
C VAL A 144 1.52 -19.15 -11.55
N PRO A 145 2.49 -19.58 -12.39
CA PRO A 145 3.34 -20.74 -12.07
C PRO A 145 4.08 -20.55 -10.73
N SER A 146 4.26 -21.63 -9.99
CA SER A 146 4.82 -21.63 -8.64
C SER A 146 6.31 -21.21 -8.55
N ASP A 147 7.00 -21.19 -9.68
CA ASP A 147 8.40 -20.74 -9.81
C ASP A 147 8.52 -19.24 -10.16
N TRP A 148 7.39 -18.53 -10.30
CA TRP A 148 7.36 -17.09 -10.51
C TRP A 148 7.31 -16.35 -9.17
N ILE A 149 8.00 -15.23 -9.08
CA ILE A 149 7.94 -14.35 -7.91
C ILE A 149 6.79 -13.37 -8.10
N VAL A 150 5.94 -13.26 -7.08
CA VAL A 150 4.81 -12.33 -7.07
C VAL A 150 4.97 -11.40 -5.86
N ALA A 151 5.01 -10.11 -6.15
CA ALA A 151 4.95 -9.04 -5.16
C ALA A 151 3.61 -8.32 -5.35
N ASP A 152 2.65 -8.51 -4.45
CA ASP A 152 1.28 -8.06 -4.63
C ASP A 152 0.73 -7.27 -3.43
N LYS A 153 -0.36 -6.54 -3.68
CA LYS A 153 -1.17 -5.91 -2.64
C LYS A 153 -2.65 -6.06 -2.97
N SER A 154 -3.34 -6.76 -2.08
CA SER A 154 -4.79 -6.98 -2.19
C SER A 154 -5.61 -5.88 -1.55
N GLY A 155 -6.88 -5.79 -1.92
CA GLY A 155 -7.89 -4.95 -1.30
C GLY A 155 -9.27 -5.61 -1.38
N ALA A 156 -10.11 -5.36 -0.37
CA ALA A 156 -11.47 -5.83 -0.32
C ALA A 156 -12.38 -4.73 0.23
N GLY A 157 -13.59 -4.64 -0.30
CA GLY A 157 -14.61 -3.70 0.15
C GLY A 157 -16.00 -4.29 0.09
N SER A 158 -16.99 -3.48 0.39
CA SER A 158 -18.41 -3.86 0.31
C SER A 158 -18.83 -4.14 -1.13
N TYR A 159 -20.04 -4.64 -1.29
CA TYR A 159 -20.64 -4.97 -2.60
C TYR A 159 -19.81 -5.93 -3.47
N GLY A 160 -19.01 -6.82 -2.84
CA GLY A 160 -18.18 -7.78 -3.56
C GLY A 160 -16.93 -7.19 -4.23
N THR A 161 -16.54 -5.97 -3.85
CA THR A 161 -15.31 -5.36 -4.38
C THR A 161 -14.09 -6.16 -3.96
N ARG A 162 -13.28 -6.58 -4.93
CA ARG A 162 -12.02 -7.28 -4.73
C ARG A 162 -10.99 -6.77 -5.72
N ASN A 163 -9.84 -6.36 -5.23
CA ASN A 163 -8.75 -5.81 -6.03
C ASN A 163 -7.44 -6.52 -5.68
N ASP A 164 -6.57 -6.61 -6.64
CA ASP A 164 -5.18 -7.02 -6.46
C ASP A 164 -4.31 -6.35 -7.51
N ILE A 165 -3.14 -5.86 -7.09
CA ILE A 165 -2.11 -5.33 -7.98
C ILE A 165 -0.81 -6.06 -7.70
N ALA A 166 -0.08 -6.42 -8.73
CA ALA A 166 1.12 -7.22 -8.58
C ALA A 166 2.23 -6.85 -9.55
N ILE A 167 3.46 -7.07 -9.09
CA ILE A 167 4.66 -7.21 -9.92
C ILE A 167 4.93 -8.71 -10.02
N VAL A 168 4.92 -9.23 -11.22
CA VAL A 168 5.14 -10.66 -11.46
C VAL A 168 6.46 -10.85 -12.20
N THR A 169 7.36 -11.62 -11.62
CA THR A 169 8.69 -11.84 -12.19
C THR A 169 8.88 -13.31 -12.58
N PRO A 170 8.80 -13.64 -13.88
CA PRO A 170 9.12 -14.97 -14.37
C PRO A 170 10.62 -15.29 -14.19
N PRO A 171 11.04 -16.57 -14.04
CA PRO A 171 12.42 -16.95 -13.94
C PRO A 171 13.28 -16.42 -15.11
N ASN A 172 14.38 -15.76 -14.78
CA ASN A 172 15.33 -15.21 -15.74
C ASN A 172 14.74 -14.17 -16.72
N LYS A 173 13.65 -13.50 -16.35
CA LYS A 173 13.01 -12.44 -17.15
C LYS A 173 12.82 -11.17 -16.32
N LYS A 174 12.51 -10.08 -17.02
CA LYS A 174 12.12 -8.82 -16.38
C LYS A 174 10.72 -8.94 -15.76
N PRO A 175 10.44 -8.16 -14.71
CA PRO A 175 9.10 -8.05 -14.13
C PRO A 175 8.05 -7.61 -15.17
N ILE A 176 6.82 -8.07 -14.93
CA ILE A 176 5.61 -7.71 -15.66
C ILE A 176 4.68 -6.96 -14.71
#